data_c2c4a5434516ca864d739279361d0ec4
#
_entry.id   c2c4a5434516ca864d739279361d0ec4
#
_cell.length_a   1.000
_cell.length_b   1.000
_cell.length_c   1.000
_cell.angle_alpha   90.00
_cell.angle_beta   90.00
_cell.angle_gamma   90.00
#
_symmetry.space_group_name_H-M   'P 1'
#
loop_
_entity.id
_entity.type
_entity.pdbx_description
1 polymer ?
#
loop_
_entity_poly.entity_id
_entity_poly.type
_entity_poly.pdbx_seq_one_letter_code
_entity_poly.pdbx_strand_id
1 'polypeptide(L)'
;MHTTPMWQGKKVNLGRSARLQIDSIDVLVCSVKSQVLDEQVFALHGIEVGRYGVVALKSSQHFRAAFEDIAGRIITVDAPGLGTPDLGTFKFERLARPIYPFDDI
;
A
#
# COMPACT_ATOMS: atom_id res chain seq x y z
N MET A 1 -9.26 -1.40 -14.10
CA MET A 1 -8.85 0.00 -14.51
C MET A 1 -8.89 0.88 -13.29
N HIS A 2 -7.87 1.68 -13.09
CA HIS A 2 -7.81 2.58 -11.91
C HIS A 2 -8.80 3.73 -12.01
N THR A 3 -9.37 4.09 -10.86
CA THR A 3 -10.35 5.17 -10.73
C THR A 3 -9.78 6.41 -10.03
N THR A 4 -8.62 6.30 -9.40
CA THR A 4 -7.98 7.42 -8.71
C THR A 4 -7.33 8.41 -9.66
N PRO A 5 -7.23 9.70 -9.29
CA PRO A 5 -6.74 10.76 -10.17
C PRO A 5 -5.37 10.48 -10.80
N MET A 6 -4.46 9.89 -10.04
CA MET A 6 -3.09 9.63 -10.48
C MET A 6 -3.01 8.60 -11.62
N TRP A 7 -3.89 7.58 -11.60
CA TRP A 7 -3.83 6.45 -12.53
C TRP A 7 -5.16 6.21 -13.26
N GLN A 8 -6.03 7.21 -13.25
CA GLN A 8 -7.36 7.08 -13.84
C GLN A 8 -7.28 6.62 -15.30
N GLY A 9 -8.07 5.59 -15.61
CA GLY A 9 -8.12 5.01 -16.93
C GLY A 9 -6.95 4.10 -17.32
N LYS A 10 -5.88 4.03 -16.51
CA LYS A 10 -4.77 3.12 -16.77
C LYS A 10 -5.11 1.70 -16.36
N LYS A 11 -4.71 0.76 -17.19
CA LYS A 11 -4.80 -0.67 -16.91
C LYS A 11 -3.48 -1.15 -16.31
N VAL A 12 -3.58 -1.92 -15.23
CA VAL A 12 -2.43 -2.56 -14.59
C VAL A 12 -2.63 -4.07 -14.65
N ASN A 13 -1.58 -4.77 -15.05
CA ASN A 13 -1.56 -6.23 -15.04
C ASN A 13 -0.92 -6.69 -13.73
N LEU A 14 -1.70 -7.37 -12.89
CA LEU A 14 -1.25 -7.94 -11.62
C LEU A 14 -0.59 -9.31 -11.78
N GLY A 15 -0.49 -9.80 -13.01
CA GLY A 15 -0.03 -11.15 -13.31
C GLY A 15 -0.99 -12.21 -12.78
N ARG A 16 -0.47 -13.35 -12.37
CA ARG A 16 -1.26 -14.33 -11.65
C ARG A 16 -1.58 -13.80 -10.26
N SER A 17 -2.82 -13.90 -9.88
CA SER A 17 -3.28 -13.48 -8.56
C SER A 17 -4.20 -14.52 -7.95
N ALA A 18 -4.23 -14.56 -6.64
CA ALA A 18 -5.06 -15.48 -5.88
C ALA A 18 -5.69 -14.77 -4.68
N ARG A 19 -6.92 -15.13 -4.40
CA ARG A 19 -7.59 -14.83 -3.14
C ARG A 19 -7.49 -16.04 -2.25
N LEU A 20 -6.78 -15.91 -1.13
CA LEU A 20 -6.65 -16.93 -0.11
C LEU A 20 -7.61 -16.58 1.03
N GLN A 21 -8.36 -17.57 1.48
CA GLN A 21 -9.32 -17.41 2.55
C GLN A 21 -8.90 -18.26 3.74
N ILE A 22 -8.61 -17.62 4.87
CA ILE A 22 -8.18 -18.26 6.11
C ILE A 22 -9.10 -17.78 7.21
N ASP A 23 -10.03 -18.62 7.64
CA ASP A 23 -11.11 -18.26 8.56
C ASP A 23 -11.90 -17.04 8.04
N SER A 24 -11.88 -15.94 8.76
CA SER A 24 -12.52 -14.67 8.39
C SER A 24 -11.58 -13.68 7.67
N ILE A 25 -10.38 -14.12 7.31
CA ILE A 25 -9.35 -13.27 6.70
C ILE A 25 -9.23 -13.64 5.23
N ASP A 26 -9.34 -12.65 4.36
CA ASP A 26 -9.03 -12.76 2.94
C ASP A 26 -7.68 -12.12 2.65
N VAL A 27 -6.81 -12.85 1.96
CA VAL A 27 -5.48 -12.37 1.54
C VAL A 27 -5.40 -12.37 0.04
N LEU A 28 -5.10 -11.22 -0.57
CA LEU A 28 -4.84 -11.12 -2.00
C LEU A 28 -3.34 -11.18 -2.26
N VAL A 29 -2.96 -12.12 -3.10
CA VAL A 29 -1.57 -12.33 -3.50
C VAL A 29 -1.46 -12.13 -5.01
N CYS A 30 -0.56 -11.26 -5.43
CA CYS A 30 -0.31 -10.96 -6.85
C CYS A 30 1.14 -11.28 -7.20
N SER A 31 1.38 -11.79 -8.41
CA SER A 31 2.74 -12.12 -8.87
C SER A 31 3.50 -10.93 -9.42
N VAL A 32 2.82 -9.86 -9.76
CA VAL A 32 3.43 -8.60 -10.22
C VAL A 32 3.27 -7.56 -9.12
N LYS A 33 4.38 -6.91 -8.76
CA LYS A 33 4.35 -5.82 -7.78
C LYS A 33 3.53 -4.65 -8.32
N SER A 34 2.53 -4.26 -7.57
CA SER A 34 1.72 -3.08 -7.87
C SER A 34 1.27 -2.44 -6.57
N GLN A 35 1.22 -1.13 -6.58
CA GLN A 35 0.69 -0.38 -5.46
C GLN A 35 -0.84 -0.41 -5.48
N VAL A 36 -1.45 -0.57 -4.31
CA VAL A 36 -2.91 -0.48 -4.18
C VAL A 36 -3.29 1.00 -4.12
N LEU A 37 -3.95 1.47 -5.17
CA LEU A 37 -4.37 2.85 -5.31
C LEU A 37 -5.86 3.05 -5.11
N ASP A 38 -6.66 2.01 -5.37
CA ASP A 38 -8.11 2.05 -5.30
C ASP A 38 -8.70 0.67 -5.00
N GLU A 39 -10.02 0.60 -4.95
CA GLU A 39 -10.77 -0.63 -4.64
C GLU A 39 -10.76 -1.66 -5.77
N GLN A 40 -10.29 -1.31 -6.96
CA GLN A 40 -10.41 -2.17 -8.15
C GLN A 40 -9.67 -3.50 -7.98
N VAL A 41 -8.55 -3.52 -7.28
CA VAL A 41 -7.82 -4.76 -7.00
C VAL A 41 -8.68 -5.73 -6.18
N PHE A 42 -9.46 -5.23 -5.27
CA PHE A 42 -10.37 -6.05 -4.46
C PHE A 42 -11.60 -6.47 -5.26
N ALA A 43 -12.21 -5.56 -5.99
CA ALA A 43 -13.38 -5.85 -6.83
C ALA A 43 -13.09 -6.91 -7.88
N LEU A 44 -11.88 -6.89 -8.45
CA LEU A 44 -11.43 -7.91 -9.42
C LEU A 44 -11.45 -9.32 -8.81
N HIS A 45 -11.25 -9.45 -7.51
CA HIS A 45 -11.29 -10.73 -6.79
C HIS A 45 -12.62 -10.98 -6.08
N GLY A 46 -13.65 -10.24 -6.41
CA GLY A 46 -14.98 -10.39 -5.82
C GLY A 46 -15.10 -9.91 -4.37
N ILE A 47 -14.21 -9.01 -3.96
CA ILE A 47 -14.20 -8.45 -2.60
C ILE A 47 -14.80 -7.05 -2.61
N GLU A 48 -15.79 -6.84 -1.78
CA GLU A 48 -16.37 -5.54 -1.48
C GLU A 48 -15.79 -5.05 -0.15
N VAL A 49 -14.86 -4.09 -0.23
CA VAL A 49 -14.09 -3.62 0.94
C VAL A 49 -14.95 -3.05 2.06
N GLY A 50 -16.08 -2.46 1.74
CA GLY A 50 -17.02 -1.92 2.73
C GLY A 50 -17.63 -2.94 3.67
N ARG A 51 -17.53 -4.24 3.36
CA ARG A 51 -18.00 -5.33 4.22
C ARG A 51 -16.98 -5.81 5.25
N TYR A 52 -15.76 -5.30 5.19
CA TYR A 52 -14.68 -5.72 6.10
C TYR A 52 -14.48 -4.71 7.20
N GLY A 53 -14.29 -5.19 8.40
CA GLY A 53 -13.98 -4.35 9.56
C GLY A 53 -12.58 -3.74 9.49
N VAL A 54 -11.65 -4.45 8.86
CA VAL A 54 -10.25 -4.01 8.70
C VAL A 54 -9.78 -4.34 7.29
N VAL A 55 -9.15 -3.37 6.64
CA VAL A 55 -8.48 -3.54 5.35
C VAL A 55 -7.03 -3.11 5.50
N ALA A 56 -6.10 -4.05 5.33
CA ALA A 56 -4.66 -3.80 5.38
C ALA A 56 -4.08 -3.62 3.99
N LEU A 57 -3.42 -2.50 3.75
CA LEU A 57 -2.83 -2.16 2.47
C LEU A 57 -1.32 -1.99 2.61
N LYS A 58 -0.58 -2.56 1.69
CA LYS A 58 0.85 -2.30 1.55
C LYS A 58 1.06 -1.08 0.65
N SER A 59 0.74 0.08 1.19
CA SER A 59 0.82 1.37 0.48
C SER A 59 1.00 2.49 1.51
N SER A 60 1.84 3.48 1.21
CA SER A 60 2.16 4.54 2.17
C SER A 60 1.20 5.74 2.12
N GLN A 61 0.83 6.22 0.94
CA GLN A 61 0.04 7.45 0.81
C GLN A 61 -1.01 7.43 -0.28
N HIS A 62 -0.70 6.90 -1.45
CA HIS A 62 -1.56 7.03 -2.63
C HIS A 62 -2.94 6.36 -2.50
N PHE A 63 -3.08 5.40 -1.59
CA PHE A 63 -4.36 4.76 -1.29
C PHE A 63 -5.39 5.74 -0.73
N ARG A 64 -4.97 6.83 -0.10
CA ARG A 64 -5.87 7.77 0.60
C ARG A 64 -6.92 8.36 -0.32
N ALA A 65 -6.56 8.66 -1.56
CA ALA A 65 -7.48 9.25 -2.53
C ALA A 65 -8.74 8.41 -2.76
N ALA A 66 -8.66 7.09 -2.63
CA ALA A 66 -9.80 6.20 -2.83
C ALA A 66 -10.42 5.68 -1.52
N PHE A 67 -9.60 5.48 -0.49
CA PHE A 67 -10.06 4.81 0.73
C PHE A 67 -10.43 5.77 1.86
N GLU A 68 -10.00 7.01 1.81
CA GLU A 68 -10.27 7.99 2.86
C GLU A 68 -11.78 8.25 3.04
N ASP A 69 -12.53 8.28 1.94
CA ASP A 69 -13.97 8.52 1.95
C ASP A 69 -14.78 7.34 2.51
N ILE A 70 -14.23 6.14 2.45
CA ILE A 70 -14.93 4.90 2.89
C ILE A 70 -14.41 4.36 4.22
N ALA A 71 -13.22 4.80 4.65
CA ALA A 71 -12.63 4.39 5.90
C ALA A 71 -13.13 5.24 7.06
N GLY A 72 -13.60 4.61 8.11
CA GLY A 72 -13.93 5.32 9.36
C GLY A 72 -12.68 5.81 10.10
N ARG A 73 -11.57 5.06 9.97
CA ARG A 73 -10.28 5.39 10.58
C ARG A 73 -9.14 4.83 9.74
N ILE A 74 -8.08 5.60 9.60
CA ILE A 74 -6.84 5.15 8.96
C ILE A 74 -5.73 5.09 10.01
N ILE A 75 -5.08 3.93 10.09
CA ILE A 75 -3.96 3.69 11.00
C ILE A 75 -2.72 3.41 10.17
N THR A 76 -1.70 4.22 10.34
CA THR A 76 -0.40 4.00 9.71
C THR A 76 0.44 3.05 10.56
N VAL A 77 0.95 2.00 9.93
CA VAL A 77 1.83 1.02 10.57
C VAL A 77 3.18 1.07 9.89
N ASP A 78 4.24 1.25 10.68
CA ASP A 78 5.62 1.15 10.22
C ASP A 78 6.23 -0.15 10.74
N ALA A 79 6.47 -1.07 9.82
CA ALA A 79 7.09 -2.36 10.10
C ALA A 79 8.57 -2.33 9.69
N PRO A 80 9.44 -3.09 10.38
CA PRO A 80 10.85 -3.21 9.99
C PRO A 80 11.01 -3.67 8.54
N GLY A 81 11.97 -3.10 7.82
CA GLY A 81 12.30 -3.48 6.45
C GLY A 81 12.81 -2.33 5.60
N LEU A 82 13.15 -2.62 4.35
CA LEU A 82 13.70 -1.62 3.42
C LEU A 82 12.69 -0.55 3.00
N GLY A 83 11.40 -0.80 3.18
CA GLY A 83 10.33 0.13 2.83
C GLY A 83 9.95 1.11 3.93
N THR A 84 10.63 1.10 5.07
CA THR A 84 10.33 2.04 6.16
C THR A 84 10.64 3.49 5.76
N PRO A 85 9.79 4.46 6.15
CA PRO A 85 10.10 5.88 6.00
C PRO A 85 11.12 6.38 7.03
N ASP A 86 11.39 5.62 8.09
CA ASP A 86 12.37 5.97 9.10
C ASP A 86 13.79 5.62 8.63
N LEU A 87 14.45 6.59 8.04
CA LEU A 87 15.81 6.46 7.53
C LEU A 87 16.85 6.23 8.63
N GLY A 88 16.53 6.57 9.89
CA GLY A 88 17.39 6.33 11.03
C GLY A 88 17.59 4.85 11.38
N THR A 89 16.73 3.95 10.87
CA THR A 89 16.87 2.50 11.05
C THR A 89 18.00 1.89 10.22
N PHE A 90 18.48 2.60 9.18
CA PHE A 90 19.53 2.13 8.31
C PHE A 90 20.91 2.61 8.81
N LYS A 91 21.89 1.72 8.75
CA LYS A 91 23.27 2.07 9.03
C LYS A 91 23.98 2.42 7.72
N PHE A 92 24.20 3.73 7.52
CA PHE A 92 24.92 4.23 6.35
C PHE A 92 26.41 4.38 6.66
N GLU A 93 27.26 3.70 5.90
CA GLU A 93 28.71 3.70 6.13
C GLU A 93 29.47 4.67 5.22
N ARG A 94 28.90 4.99 4.05
CA ARG A 94 29.57 5.80 3.02
C ARG A 94 28.79 7.04 2.63
N LEU A 95 27.97 7.54 3.54
CA LEU A 95 27.16 8.72 3.30
C LEU A 95 27.97 9.99 3.56
N ALA A 96 28.05 10.85 2.55
CA ALA A 96 28.68 12.16 2.73
C ALA A 96 27.85 13.02 3.69
N ARG A 97 28.51 13.68 4.62
CA ARG A 97 27.88 14.53 5.65
C ARG A 97 28.42 15.96 5.56
N PRO A 98 27.65 17.00 5.89
CA PRO A 98 26.27 16.97 6.37
C PRO A 98 25.25 16.71 5.24
N ILE A 99 24.16 16.04 5.56
CA ILE A 99 23.08 15.75 4.62
C ILE A 99 21.72 15.68 5.36
N TYR A 100 20.69 16.31 4.78
CA TYR A 100 19.33 16.17 5.27
C TYR A 100 18.79 14.74 4.98
N PRO A 101 18.02 14.12 5.87
CA PRO A 101 17.48 14.63 7.15
C PRO A 101 18.35 14.30 8.37
N PHE A 102 19.55 13.75 8.21
CA PHE A 102 20.40 13.31 9.32
C PHE A 102 21.09 14.48 10.04
N ASP A 103 21.29 15.56 9.33
CA ASP A 103 21.93 16.78 9.83
C ASP A 103 20.97 17.96 9.64
N ASP A 104 21.08 18.91 10.55
CA ASP A 104 20.36 20.18 10.48
C ASP A 104 21.14 21.16 9.60
N ILE A 105 20.68 21.31 8.36
CA ILE A 105 21.29 22.17 7.35
C ILE A 105 20.28 23.11 6.70
#